data_a95f79561d1882c84e34e48030859077
#
_entry.id   a95f79561d1882c84e34e48030859077
#
_cell.length_a   1.000
_cell.length_b   1.000
_cell.length_c   1.000
_cell.angle_alpha   90.00
_cell.angle_beta   90.00
_cell.angle_gamma   90.00
#
_symmetry.space_group_name_H-M   'P 1'
#
loop_
_entity.id
_entity.type
_entity.pdbx_description
1 polymer ?
#
loop_
_entity_poly.entity_id
_entity_poly.type
_entity_poly.pdbx_seq_one_letter_code
_entity_poly.pdbx_strand_id
1 'polypeptide(L)'
;TTLGLDGRDFCVLAIGALLSYLLETQKQNLKQITQCNFYEIGNHMSLDKATIRNLEITETLYDKQIKGSLLWVLDKTSTAMGGRKLKQWLREPLNDSEEINLRLDAVEKLVDNPLLLNEARESLKHIYDFERLAGRIASGNANGRDLLSLRNSIGFLPDIKNIISSLNDSLLNSLNDDIDSLDEVFEMIKKAIVEDPPYTIKEGGIITEGYSEELDQLKFSIKDAKAWIAELEQKEKERTGITHLKVGYNKVFGYYIEISKSNLEQTPDEYIRKQTLVGKERFITPKLKEMEGLVLNAETKINKLEYEIFTKLRSEIENYINVIQKTSKSIAIFDVLC
;
A
#
# COMPACT_ATOMS: atom_id res chain seq x y z
N THR A 1 -21.19 -26.19 13.64
CA THR A 1 -20.19 -25.17 13.95
C THR A 1 -19.95 -24.27 12.75
N THR A 2 -19.61 -23.02 12.98
CA THR A 2 -19.37 -21.97 11.94
C THR A 2 -18.21 -22.27 10.97
N LEU A 3 -17.40 -23.30 11.23
CA LEU A 3 -16.22 -23.64 10.42
C LEU A 3 -16.42 -24.84 9.49
N GLY A 4 -17.62 -25.45 9.43
CA GLY A 4 -17.86 -26.63 8.59
C GLY A 4 -17.01 -27.87 8.93
N LEU A 5 -16.51 -27.97 10.15
CA LEU A 5 -15.61 -29.04 10.62
C LEU A 5 -16.33 -30.07 11.52
N ASP A 6 -17.65 -30.18 11.39
CA ASP A 6 -18.43 -31.11 12.22
C ASP A 6 -18.02 -32.57 11.91
N GLY A 7 -17.71 -33.31 12.99
CA GLY A 7 -17.22 -34.70 12.89
C GLY A 7 -15.74 -34.84 12.47
N ARG A 8 -14.95 -33.75 12.44
CA ARG A 8 -13.55 -33.74 12.03
C ARG A 8 -12.61 -33.29 13.16
N ASP A 9 -12.64 -34.03 14.25
CA ASP A 9 -11.95 -33.68 15.52
C ASP A 9 -10.44 -33.42 15.33
N PHE A 10 -9.76 -34.20 14.50
CA PHE A 10 -8.33 -34.01 14.22
C PHE A 10 -8.03 -32.68 13.53
N CYS A 11 -8.91 -32.23 12.61
CA CYS A 11 -8.76 -30.92 11.98
C CYS A 11 -8.97 -29.79 13.00
N VAL A 12 -9.93 -29.92 13.88
CA VAL A 12 -10.20 -28.95 14.95
C VAL A 12 -8.99 -28.85 15.88
N LEU A 13 -8.41 -29.98 16.29
CA LEU A 13 -7.21 -30.02 17.14
C LEU A 13 -6.00 -29.36 16.44
N ALA A 14 -5.78 -29.68 15.17
CA ALA A 14 -4.66 -29.11 14.40
C ALA A 14 -4.79 -27.58 14.24
N ILE A 15 -6.00 -27.09 13.94
CA ILE A 15 -6.28 -25.65 13.83
C ILE A 15 -6.12 -24.98 15.20
N GLY A 16 -6.65 -25.59 16.28
CA GLY A 16 -6.51 -25.07 17.63
C GLY A 16 -5.03 -24.94 18.06
N ALA A 17 -4.21 -25.95 17.78
CA ALA A 17 -2.78 -25.91 18.05
C ALA A 17 -2.06 -24.83 17.24
N LEU A 18 -2.37 -24.71 15.95
CA LEU A 18 -1.80 -23.69 15.08
C LEU A 18 -2.17 -22.27 15.54
N LEU A 19 -3.44 -22.04 15.86
CA LEU A 19 -3.91 -20.73 16.32
C LEU A 19 -3.28 -20.36 17.67
N SER A 20 -3.18 -21.32 18.62
CA SER A 20 -2.48 -21.09 19.88
C SER A 20 -1.02 -20.70 19.66
N TYR A 21 -0.30 -21.42 18.81
CA TYR A 21 1.08 -21.12 18.47
C TYR A 21 1.22 -19.71 17.84
N LEU A 22 0.33 -19.36 16.92
CA LEU A 22 0.35 -18.04 16.26
C LEU A 22 0.05 -16.90 17.24
N LEU A 23 -0.91 -17.08 18.16
CA LEU A 23 -1.22 -16.09 19.18
C LEU A 23 -0.04 -15.88 20.15
N GLU A 24 0.65 -16.96 20.50
CA GLU A 24 1.80 -16.89 21.40
C GLU A 24 3.03 -16.23 20.74
N THR A 25 3.29 -16.55 19.48
CA THR A 25 4.50 -16.10 18.77
C THR A 25 4.35 -14.74 18.13
N GLN A 26 3.20 -14.44 17.52
CA GLN A 26 2.99 -13.20 16.76
C GLN A 26 2.66 -12.00 17.64
N LYS A 27 2.16 -12.19 18.86
CA LYS A 27 1.72 -11.13 19.79
C LYS A 27 0.82 -10.04 19.17
N GLN A 28 0.34 -10.28 17.96
CA GLN A 28 -0.47 -9.37 17.16
C GLN A 28 -1.83 -10.00 16.86
N ASN A 29 -2.75 -9.15 16.44
CA ASN A 29 -4.09 -9.53 16.08
C ASN A 29 -4.08 -10.47 14.85
N LEU A 30 -4.67 -11.66 14.96
CA LEU A 30 -4.78 -12.63 13.86
C LEU A 30 -6.01 -12.38 12.97
N LYS A 31 -6.49 -11.14 12.86
CA LYS A 31 -7.66 -10.76 12.06
C LYS A 31 -7.56 -11.11 10.59
N GLN A 32 -6.33 -11.29 10.06
CA GLN A 32 -6.10 -11.73 8.70
C GLN A 32 -6.44 -13.20 8.46
N ILE A 33 -6.55 -14.03 9.52
CA ILE A 33 -6.96 -15.43 9.43
C ILE A 33 -8.46 -15.48 9.67
N THR A 34 -9.24 -15.33 8.60
CA THR A 34 -10.69 -15.17 8.68
C THR A 34 -11.47 -16.40 8.27
N GLN A 35 -10.82 -17.32 7.55
CA GLN A 35 -11.46 -18.52 7.02
C GLN A 35 -10.57 -19.76 7.19
N CYS A 36 -11.23 -20.88 7.45
CA CYS A 36 -10.64 -22.20 7.38
C CYS A 36 -11.39 -22.99 6.30
N ASN A 37 -10.67 -23.35 5.24
CA ASN A 37 -11.26 -24.15 4.17
C ASN A 37 -10.81 -25.60 4.37
N PHE A 38 -11.78 -26.49 4.51
CA PHE A 38 -11.54 -27.92 4.44
C PHE A 38 -11.52 -28.33 2.96
N TYR A 39 -10.52 -29.08 2.56
CA TYR A 39 -10.48 -29.72 1.24
C TYR A 39 -10.22 -31.23 1.40
N GLU A 40 -10.86 -32.02 0.56
CA GLU A 40 -10.62 -33.46 0.47
C GLU A 40 -9.57 -33.74 -0.60
N ILE A 41 -8.60 -34.58 -0.24
CA ILE A 41 -7.49 -34.95 -1.15
C ILE A 41 -8.02 -35.66 -2.42
N GLY A 42 -9.28 -36.16 -2.38
CA GLY A 42 -9.90 -36.90 -3.47
C GLY A 42 -10.37 -36.06 -4.66
N ASN A 43 -10.54 -34.73 -4.53
CA ASN A 43 -11.06 -33.88 -5.59
C ASN A 43 -10.03 -33.44 -6.63
N HIS A 44 -8.74 -33.73 -6.37
CA HIS A 44 -7.64 -33.39 -7.26
C HIS A 44 -6.81 -34.64 -7.58
N MET A 45 -6.22 -34.65 -8.77
CA MET A 45 -5.25 -35.68 -9.14
C MET A 45 -4.01 -35.52 -8.23
N SER A 46 -3.70 -36.60 -7.51
CA SER A 46 -2.51 -36.62 -6.64
C SER A 46 -1.24 -36.72 -7.48
N LEU A 47 -0.50 -35.62 -7.57
CA LEU A 47 0.82 -35.58 -8.19
C LEU A 47 1.88 -35.58 -7.08
N ASP A 48 2.71 -36.63 -7.02
CA ASP A 48 3.83 -36.64 -6.09
C ASP A 48 4.97 -35.71 -6.56
N LYS A 49 5.91 -35.47 -5.66
CA LYS A 49 7.06 -34.57 -5.94
C LYS A 49 7.93 -35.09 -7.11
N ALA A 50 8.03 -36.43 -7.28
CA ALA A 50 8.81 -37.02 -8.36
C ALA A 50 8.13 -36.79 -9.71
N THR A 51 6.82 -36.98 -9.78
CA THR A 51 5.99 -36.71 -10.96
C THR A 51 6.07 -35.20 -11.36
N ILE A 52 5.85 -34.27 -10.41
CA ILE A 52 5.93 -32.83 -10.70
C ILE A 52 7.31 -32.46 -11.25
N ARG A 53 8.38 -33.01 -10.66
CA ARG A 53 9.74 -32.77 -11.09
C ARG A 53 10.06 -33.40 -12.45
N ASN A 54 9.71 -34.69 -12.66
CA ASN A 54 10.08 -35.41 -13.87
C ASN A 54 9.31 -34.93 -15.10
N LEU A 55 8.08 -34.43 -14.92
CA LEU A 55 7.29 -33.79 -15.97
C LEU A 55 7.63 -32.29 -16.14
N GLU A 56 8.59 -31.78 -15.38
CA GLU A 56 8.99 -30.37 -15.45
C GLU A 56 7.80 -29.39 -15.36
N ILE A 57 6.85 -29.67 -14.49
CA ILE A 57 5.60 -28.91 -14.41
C ILE A 57 5.87 -27.46 -14.01
N THR A 58 6.67 -27.23 -12.98
CA THR A 58 6.92 -25.88 -12.44
C THR A 58 8.34 -25.36 -12.61
N GLU A 59 9.29 -26.26 -12.86
CA GLU A 59 10.71 -25.95 -13.04
C GLU A 59 11.40 -27.05 -13.85
N THR A 60 12.48 -26.69 -14.54
CA THR A 60 13.29 -27.64 -15.32
C THR A 60 14.08 -28.59 -14.43
N LEU A 61 14.36 -29.80 -14.94
CA LEU A 61 15.04 -30.86 -14.18
C LEU A 61 16.52 -30.49 -13.84
N TYR A 62 17.22 -29.88 -14.78
CA TYR A 62 18.63 -29.56 -14.65
C TYR A 62 18.92 -28.26 -13.94
N ASP A 63 18.35 -27.16 -14.47
CA ASP A 63 18.69 -25.81 -14.02
C ASP A 63 17.76 -25.28 -12.92
N LYS A 64 16.70 -26.03 -12.61
CA LYS A 64 15.64 -25.63 -11.65
C LYS A 64 15.09 -24.23 -11.93
N GLN A 65 14.99 -23.90 -13.22
CA GLN A 65 14.45 -22.62 -13.68
C GLN A 65 13.01 -22.79 -14.15
N ILE A 66 12.22 -21.72 -14.00
CA ILE A 66 10.83 -21.68 -14.52
C ILE A 66 10.85 -21.74 -16.05
N LYS A 67 11.78 -21.04 -16.70
CA LYS A 67 11.92 -21.01 -18.16
C LYS A 67 12.21 -22.41 -18.71
N GLY A 68 11.33 -22.87 -19.59
CA GLY A 68 11.39 -24.22 -20.17
C GLY A 68 10.44 -25.25 -19.53
N SER A 69 9.81 -24.91 -18.39
CA SER A 69 8.79 -25.76 -17.75
C SER A 69 7.42 -25.61 -18.39
N LEU A 70 6.47 -26.51 -18.06
CA LEU A 70 5.08 -26.39 -18.48
C LEU A 70 4.47 -25.09 -18.00
N LEU A 71 4.71 -24.70 -16.75
CA LEU A 71 4.25 -23.42 -16.20
C LEU A 71 4.71 -22.24 -17.06
N TRP A 72 5.97 -22.21 -17.48
CA TRP A 72 6.49 -21.12 -18.30
C TRP A 72 5.79 -20.99 -19.66
N VAL A 73 5.39 -22.10 -20.26
CA VAL A 73 4.69 -22.10 -21.55
C VAL A 73 3.26 -21.55 -21.39
N LEU A 74 2.59 -21.96 -20.32
CA LEU A 74 1.17 -21.64 -20.08
C LEU A 74 0.98 -20.28 -19.40
N ASP A 75 1.97 -19.81 -18.63
CA ASP A 75 1.81 -18.57 -17.87
C ASP A 75 1.78 -17.33 -18.79
N LYS A 76 0.57 -16.86 -19.02
CA LYS A 76 0.27 -15.60 -19.71
C LYS A 76 -0.50 -14.65 -18.80
N THR A 77 -0.54 -14.96 -17.50
CA THR A 77 -1.25 -14.15 -16.52
C THR A 77 -0.69 -12.73 -16.43
N SER A 78 -1.56 -11.77 -16.17
CA SER A 78 -1.22 -10.36 -16.05
C SER A 78 -0.92 -9.96 -14.60
N THR A 79 -1.43 -10.73 -13.63
CA THR A 79 -1.30 -10.44 -12.19
C THR A 79 -0.45 -11.47 -11.47
N ALA A 80 0.23 -11.05 -10.40
CA ALA A 80 0.97 -11.97 -9.54
C ALA A 80 0.06 -13.02 -8.87
N MET A 81 -1.19 -12.65 -8.61
CA MET A 81 -2.21 -13.55 -8.03
C MET A 81 -2.60 -14.64 -9.03
N GLY A 82 -2.83 -14.28 -10.29
CA GLY A 82 -3.10 -15.21 -11.38
C GLY A 82 -1.97 -16.20 -11.58
N GLY A 83 -0.70 -15.72 -11.64
CA GLY A 83 0.46 -16.61 -11.76
C GLY A 83 0.57 -17.62 -10.61
N ARG A 84 0.29 -17.21 -9.36
CA ARG A 84 0.23 -18.13 -8.23
C ARG A 84 -0.92 -19.15 -8.38
N LYS A 85 -2.07 -18.70 -8.86
CA LYS A 85 -3.24 -19.53 -9.07
C LYS A 85 -3.03 -20.54 -10.18
N LEU A 86 -2.45 -20.15 -11.30
CA LEU A 86 -2.06 -21.05 -12.39
C LEU A 86 -1.07 -22.12 -11.90
N LYS A 87 -0.04 -21.70 -11.16
CA LYS A 87 0.92 -22.65 -10.57
C LYS A 87 0.23 -23.65 -9.63
N GLN A 88 -0.74 -23.21 -8.85
CA GLN A 88 -1.54 -24.08 -7.99
C GLN A 88 -2.34 -25.08 -8.83
N TRP A 89 -3.06 -24.63 -9.86
CA TRP A 89 -3.87 -25.51 -10.73
C TRP A 89 -3.05 -26.58 -11.45
N LEU A 90 -1.83 -26.25 -11.86
CA LEU A 90 -0.93 -27.21 -12.48
C LEU A 90 -0.41 -28.28 -11.50
N ARG A 91 -0.32 -27.94 -10.21
CA ARG A 91 0.13 -28.88 -9.16
C ARG A 91 -1.00 -29.73 -8.60
N GLU A 92 -2.21 -29.22 -8.70
CA GLU A 92 -3.45 -29.80 -8.16
C GLU A 92 -4.51 -29.86 -9.28
N PRO A 93 -4.30 -30.69 -10.35
CA PRO A 93 -5.26 -30.80 -11.43
C PRO A 93 -6.59 -31.38 -10.94
N LEU A 94 -7.71 -30.90 -11.48
CA LEU A 94 -9.02 -31.40 -11.14
C LEU A 94 -9.24 -32.83 -11.64
N ASN A 95 -10.02 -33.63 -10.89
CA ASN A 95 -10.53 -34.94 -11.31
C ASN A 95 -11.99 -34.87 -11.74
N ASP A 96 -12.71 -33.83 -11.35
CA ASP A 96 -14.12 -33.67 -11.65
C ASP A 96 -14.32 -33.12 -13.07
N SER A 97 -15.02 -33.90 -13.92
CA SER A 97 -15.30 -33.53 -15.29
C SER A 97 -16.22 -32.32 -15.42
N GLU A 98 -17.14 -32.12 -14.47
CA GLU A 98 -18.06 -30.98 -14.51
C GLU A 98 -17.30 -29.69 -14.21
N GLU A 99 -16.45 -29.67 -13.18
CA GLU A 99 -15.60 -28.50 -12.87
C GLU A 99 -14.59 -28.20 -13.99
N ILE A 100 -14.05 -29.25 -14.66
CA ILE A 100 -13.16 -29.10 -15.81
C ILE A 100 -13.90 -28.43 -16.97
N ASN A 101 -15.11 -28.93 -17.32
CA ASN A 101 -15.89 -28.39 -18.41
C ASN A 101 -16.30 -26.92 -18.13
N LEU A 102 -16.69 -26.56 -16.91
CA LEU A 102 -16.98 -25.17 -16.56
C LEU A 102 -15.81 -24.23 -16.86
N ARG A 103 -14.56 -24.67 -16.59
CA ARG A 103 -13.37 -23.88 -16.95
C ARG A 103 -13.15 -23.82 -18.47
N LEU A 104 -13.35 -24.92 -19.16
CA LEU A 104 -13.19 -24.98 -20.61
C LEU A 104 -14.25 -24.13 -21.34
N ASP A 105 -15.50 -24.14 -20.88
CA ASP A 105 -16.56 -23.29 -21.41
C ASP A 105 -16.25 -21.82 -21.25
N ALA A 106 -15.75 -21.43 -20.08
CA ALA A 106 -15.31 -20.05 -19.82
C ALA A 106 -14.14 -19.62 -20.73
N VAL A 107 -13.16 -20.51 -20.95
CA VAL A 107 -12.04 -20.24 -21.88
C VAL A 107 -12.55 -20.14 -23.32
N GLU A 108 -13.47 -21.02 -23.76
CA GLU A 108 -14.10 -20.94 -25.08
C GLU A 108 -14.77 -19.58 -25.30
N LYS A 109 -15.56 -19.11 -24.33
CA LYS A 109 -16.19 -17.77 -24.37
C LYS A 109 -15.18 -16.64 -24.53
N LEU A 110 -14.05 -16.70 -23.84
CA LEU A 110 -12.99 -15.71 -23.96
C LEU A 110 -12.30 -15.76 -25.33
N VAL A 111 -12.03 -16.97 -25.85
CA VAL A 111 -11.39 -17.17 -27.17
C VAL A 111 -12.31 -16.70 -28.30
N ASP A 112 -13.61 -16.97 -28.21
CA ASP A 112 -14.61 -16.53 -29.18
C ASP A 112 -14.82 -14.99 -29.18
N ASN A 113 -14.38 -14.31 -28.13
CA ASN A 113 -14.50 -12.86 -27.96
C ASN A 113 -13.13 -12.17 -27.80
N PRO A 114 -12.25 -12.18 -28.81
CA PRO A 114 -10.87 -11.72 -28.68
C PRO A 114 -10.73 -10.24 -28.31
N LEU A 115 -11.71 -9.40 -28.61
CA LEU A 115 -11.71 -7.99 -28.19
C LEU A 115 -11.87 -7.89 -26.68
N LEU A 116 -12.88 -8.57 -26.11
CA LEU A 116 -13.11 -8.59 -24.66
C LEU A 116 -11.94 -9.25 -23.91
N LEU A 117 -11.33 -10.31 -24.48
CA LEU A 117 -10.13 -10.93 -23.91
C LEU A 117 -8.96 -9.95 -23.83
N ASN A 118 -8.72 -9.18 -24.88
CA ASN A 118 -7.66 -8.17 -24.87
C ASN A 118 -7.95 -7.03 -23.89
N GLU A 119 -9.18 -6.54 -23.83
CA GLU A 119 -9.60 -5.52 -22.84
C GLU A 119 -9.44 -6.04 -21.42
N ALA A 120 -9.82 -7.31 -21.16
CA ALA A 120 -9.62 -7.96 -19.87
C ALA A 120 -8.13 -7.98 -19.46
N ARG A 121 -7.25 -8.43 -20.36
CA ARG A 121 -5.81 -8.47 -20.12
C ARG A 121 -5.21 -7.08 -19.86
N GLU A 122 -5.65 -6.07 -20.60
CA GLU A 122 -5.19 -4.69 -20.36
C GLU A 122 -5.65 -4.17 -19.00
N SER A 123 -6.91 -4.39 -18.62
CA SER A 123 -7.43 -4.00 -17.30
C SER A 123 -6.71 -4.74 -16.15
N LEU A 124 -6.46 -6.04 -16.33
CA LEU A 124 -5.74 -6.86 -15.34
C LEU A 124 -4.30 -6.40 -15.09
N LYS A 125 -3.61 -5.81 -16.07
CA LYS A 125 -2.25 -5.25 -15.88
C LYS A 125 -2.20 -4.14 -14.83
N HIS A 126 -3.31 -3.47 -14.58
CA HIS A 126 -3.42 -2.39 -13.61
C HIS A 126 -3.80 -2.89 -12.21
N ILE A 127 -4.07 -4.19 -12.06
CA ILE A 127 -4.39 -4.79 -10.78
C ILE A 127 -3.11 -5.21 -10.05
N TYR A 128 -2.84 -4.54 -8.96
CA TYR A 128 -1.76 -4.92 -8.04
C TYR A 128 -2.12 -6.17 -7.22
N ASP A 129 -1.15 -6.71 -6.52
CA ASP A 129 -1.32 -7.92 -5.69
C ASP A 129 -2.19 -7.65 -4.45
N PHE A 130 -3.51 -7.81 -4.59
CA PHE A 130 -4.48 -7.61 -3.51
C PHE A 130 -4.22 -8.51 -2.31
N GLU A 131 -3.77 -9.76 -2.51
CA GLU A 131 -3.46 -10.67 -1.40
C GLU A 131 -2.33 -10.10 -0.55
N ARG A 132 -1.26 -9.61 -1.20
CA ARG A 132 -0.13 -9.01 -0.52
C ARG A 132 -0.53 -7.70 0.17
N LEU A 133 -1.32 -6.85 -0.50
CA LEU A 133 -1.79 -5.59 0.07
C LEU A 133 -2.69 -5.84 1.29
N ALA A 134 -3.65 -6.77 1.20
CA ALA A 134 -4.49 -7.18 2.33
C ALA A 134 -3.66 -7.70 3.51
N GLY A 135 -2.65 -8.54 3.25
CA GLY A 135 -1.74 -9.02 4.29
C GLY A 135 -0.94 -7.90 4.96
N ARG A 136 -0.48 -6.90 4.20
CA ARG A 136 0.23 -5.73 4.75
C ARG A 136 -0.68 -4.82 5.58
N ILE A 137 -1.94 -4.65 5.16
CA ILE A 137 -2.94 -3.87 5.90
C ILE A 137 -3.24 -4.58 7.23
N ALA A 138 -3.54 -5.88 7.20
CA ALA A 138 -3.85 -6.69 8.38
C ALA A 138 -2.70 -6.74 9.41
N SER A 139 -1.45 -6.80 8.93
CA SER A 139 -0.26 -6.80 9.80
C SER A 139 0.15 -5.40 10.28
N GLY A 140 -0.56 -4.35 9.89
CA GLY A 140 -0.23 -2.98 10.25
C GLY A 140 1.02 -2.42 9.56
N ASN A 141 1.52 -3.08 8.50
CA ASN A 141 2.75 -2.72 7.79
C ASN A 141 2.52 -1.99 6.45
N ALA A 142 1.24 -1.79 6.06
CA ALA A 142 0.93 -1.03 4.85
C ALA A 142 1.27 0.45 5.03
N ASN A 143 1.89 1.03 4.01
CA ASN A 143 2.21 2.46 3.93
C ASN A 143 1.28 3.20 2.96
N GLY A 144 1.48 4.53 2.78
CA GLY A 144 0.65 5.34 1.89
C GLY A 144 0.66 4.86 0.44
N ARG A 145 1.80 4.39 -0.08
CA ARG A 145 1.92 3.86 -1.45
C ARG A 145 1.19 2.54 -1.63
N ASP A 146 1.16 1.69 -0.59
CA ASP A 146 0.38 0.45 -0.63
C ASP A 146 -1.12 0.74 -0.73
N LEU A 147 -1.63 1.70 0.05
CA LEU A 147 -3.04 2.11 -0.02
C LEU A 147 -3.37 2.75 -1.38
N LEU A 148 -2.46 3.56 -1.92
CA LEU A 148 -2.63 4.15 -3.24
C LEU A 148 -2.66 3.08 -4.35
N SER A 149 -1.78 2.07 -4.26
CA SER A 149 -1.79 0.93 -5.18
C SER A 149 -3.10 0.15 -5.10
N LEU A 150 -3.65 -0.03 -3.89
CA LEU A 150 -4.96 -0.64 -3.70
C LEU A 150 -6.07 0.20 -4.35
N ARG A 151 -6.13 1.51 -4.08
CA ARG A 151 -7.10 2.42 -4.69
C ARG A 151 -7.03 2.38 -6.23
N ASN A 152 -5.83 2.47 -6.78
CA ASN A 152 -5.67 2.47 -8.23
C ASN A 152 -6.17 1.17 -8.86
N SER A 153 -5.90 0.03 -8.22
CA SER A 153 -6.40 -1.26 -8.69
C SER A 153 -7.92 -1.37 -8.57
N ILE A 154 -8.51 -0.91 -7.47
CA ILE A 154 -9.97 -0.87 -7.28
C ILE A 154 -10.64 -0.09 -8.42
N GLY A 155 -10.03 0.99 -8.89
CA GLY A 155 -10.56 1.80 -9.99
C GLY A 155 -10.80 1.03 -11.30
N PHE A 156 -10.14 -0.11 -11.51
CA PHE A 156 -10.32 -0.97 -12.70
C PHE A 156 -11.32 -2.12 -12.47
N LEU A 157 -11.81 -2.35 -11.26
CA LEU A 157 -12.78 -3.40 -10.99
C LEU A 157 -14.10 -3.24 -11.76
N PRO A 158 -14.68 -2.04 -11.90
CA PRO A 158 -15.89 -1.85 -12.71
C PRO A 158 -15.71 -2.31 -14.17
N ASP A 159 -14.56 -2.00 -14.79
CA ASP A 159 -14.27 -2.41 -16.18
C ASP A 159 -14.19 -3.93 -16.28
N ILE A 160 -13.49 -4.58 -15.36
CA ILE A 160 -13.39 -6.05 -15.29
C ILE A 160 -14.78 -6.67 -15.12
N LYS A 161 -15.60 -6.15 -14.21
CA LYS A 161 -16.97 -6.62 -13.99
C LYS A 161 -17.84 -6.50 -15.24
N ASN A 162 -17.75 -5.39 -15.97
CA ASN A 162 -18.47 -5.16 -17.22
C ASN A 162 -18.05 -6.15 -18.32
N ILE A 163 -16.75 -6.41 -18.45
CA ILE A 163 -16.23 -7.39 -19.41
C ILE A 163 -16.75 -8.79 -19.08
N ILE A 164 -16.64 -9.22 -17.83
CA ILE A 164 -17.13 -10.53 -17.37
C ILE A 164 -18.63 -10.67 -17.66
N SER A 165 -19.43 -9.67 -17.32
CA SER A 165 -20.89 -9.68 -17.55
C SER A 165 -21.26 -9.81 -19.01
N SER A 166 -20.43 -9.30 -19.93
CA SER A 166 -20.66 -9.34 -21.38
C SER A 166 -20.44 -10.74 -21.98
N LEU A 167 -19.67 -11.60 -21.30
CA LEU A 167 -19.32 -12.95 -21.79
C LEU A 167 -20.43 -14.00 -21.57
N ASN A 168 -21.34 -13.75 -20.64
CA ASN A 168 -22.52 -14.56 -20.35
C ASN A 168 -22.23 -16.07 -20.17
N ASP A 169 -21.30 -16.39 -19.28
CA ASP A 169 -20.91 -17.76 -18.90
C ASP A 169 -21.17 -17.99 -17.40
N SER A 170 -21.50 -19.24 -17.03
CA SER A 170 -21.91 -19.57 -15.66
C SER A 170 -20.78 -19.37 -14.62
N LEU A 171 -19.56 -19.83 -14.93
CA LEU A 171 -18.39 -19.67 -14.06
C LEU A 171 -17.99 -18.20 -13.96
N LEU A 172 -17.94 -17.52 -15.11
CA LEU A 172 -17.59 -16.10 -15.15
C LEU A 172 -18.61 -15.25 -14.39
N ASN A 173 -19.92 -15.54 -14.51
CA ASN A 173 -20.95 -14.85 -13.74
C ASN A 173 -20.77 -15.07 -12.22
N SER A 174 -20.47 -16.28 -11.79
CA SER A 174 -20.17 -16.57 -10.38
C SER A 174 -18.95 -15.79 -9.88
N LEU A 175 -17.89 -15.69 -10.69
CA LEU A 175 -16.73 -14.86 -10.35
C LEU A 175 -17.09 -13.38 -10.26
N ASN A 176 -17.95 -12.89 -11.16
CA ASN A 176 -18.43 -11.51 -11.16
C ASN A 176 -19.23 -11.16 -9.91
N ASP A 177 -20.07 -12.08 -9.43
CA ASP A 177 -20.82 -11.91 -8.18
C ASP A 177 -19.91 -11.85 -6.96
N ASP A 178 -18.77 -12.54 -7.01
CA ASP A 178 -17.76 -12.55 -5.94
C ASP A 178 -16.81 -11.34 -5.97
N ILE A 179 -16.72 -10.63 -7.09
CA ILE A 179 -15.95 -9.40 -7.21
C ILE A 179 -16.77 -8.23 -6.68
N ASP A 180 -16.35 -7.66 -5.56
CA ASP A 180 -16.90 -6.43 -5.01
C ASP A 180 -16.24 -5.20 -5.63
N SER A 181 -17.02 -4.13 -5.86
CA SER A 181 -16.48 -2.87 -6.41
C SER A 181 -15.58 -2.11 -5.44
N LEU A 182 -15.68 -2.39 -4.14
CA LEU A 182 -14.90 -1.75 -3.07
C LEU A 182 -14.98 -0.22 -3.08
N ASP A 183 -16.09 0.36 -3.51
CA ASP A 183 -16.28 1.80 -3.71
C ASP A 183 -16.00 2.60 -2.43
N GLU A 184 -16.39 2.07 -1.27
CA GLU A 184 -16.14 2.72 0.03
C GLU A 184 -14.64 2.81 0.32
N VAL A 185 -13.90 1.72 0.07
CA VAL A 185 -12.44 1.69 0.26
C VAL A 185 -11.76 2.65 -0.70
N PHE A 186 -12.20 2.67 -1.95
CA PHE A 186 -11.71 3.62 -2.96
C PHE A 186 -11.86 5.07 -2.50
N GLU A 187 -13.07 5.47 -2.09
CA GLU A 187 -13.36 6.83 -1.66
C GLU A 187 -12.64 7.20 -0.35
N MET A 188 -12.52 6.26 0.61
CA MET A 188 -11.75 6.50 1.83
C MET A 188 -10.30 6.85 1.51
N ILE A 189 -9.65 6.06 0.66
CA ILE A 189 -8.23 6.27 0.31
C ILE A 189 -8.09 7.55 -0.52
N LYS A 190 -8.94 7.77 -1.50
CA LYS A 190 -8.92 8.94 -2.40
C LYS A 190 -9.04 10.27 -1.64
N LYS A 191 -9.90 10.31 -0.62
CA LYS A 191 -10.08 11.53 0.19
C LYS A 191 -8.91 11.78 1.14
N ALA A 192 -8.30 10.72 1.66
CA ALA A 192 -7.34 10.83 2.75
C ALA A 192 -5.87 10.91 2.28
N ILE A 193 -5.50 10.20 1.21
CA ILE A 193 -4.10 10.01 0.82
C ILE A 193 -3.74 10.87 -0.40
N VAL A 194 -2.60 11.56 -0.32
CA VAL A 194 -2.04 12.34 -1.44
C VAL A 194 -1.64 11.43 -2.61
N GLU A 195 -1.55 11.99 -3.84
CA GLU A 195 -1.22 11.22 -5.05
C GLU A 195 0.23 10.70 -5.08
N ASP A 196 1.18 11.33 -4.40
CA ASP A 196 2.56 10.84 -4.26
C ASP A 196 2.98 10.85 -2.78
N PRO A 197 2.53 9.85 -2.01
CA PRO A 197 2.87 9.77 -0.60
C PRO A 197 4.34 9.37 -0.41
N PRO A 198 5.02 9.90 0.63
CA PRO A 198 6.36 9.49 0.99
C PRO A 198 6.42 8.00 1.32
N TYR A 199 7.63 7.43 1.25
CA TYR A 199 7.82 6.01 1.52
C TYR A 199 7.55 5.66 3.00
N THR A 200 7.95 6.54 3.91
CA THR A 200 7.83 6.34 5.35
C THR A 200 6.66 7.13 5.92
N ILE A 201 5.86 6.50 6.77
CA ILE A 201 4.69 7.10 7.42
C ILE A 201 5.10 8.22 8.41
N LYS A 202 6.35 8.17 8.92
CA LYS A 202 6.82 9.06 9.99
C LYS A 202 7.30 10.43 9.50
N GLU A 203 7.52 10.59 8.19
CA GLU A 203 8.04 11.83 7.60
C GLU A 203 6.95 12.90 7.40
N GLY A 204 5.68 12.52 7.54
CA GLY A 204 4.55 13.40 7.23
C GLY A 204 4.32 13.57 5.73
N GLY A 205 3.36 14.43 5.34
CA GLY A 205 3.04 14.68 3.94
C GLY A 205 2.22 13.55 3.28
N ILE A 206 1.50 12.75 4.07
CA ILE A 206 0.71 11.60 3.58
C ILE A 206 -0.75 12.00 3.37
N ILE A 207 -1.27 12.89 4.22
CA ILE A 207 -2.69 13.22 4.27
C ILE A 207 -2.98 14.43 3.38
N THR A 208 -4.03 14.29 2.56
CA THR A 208 -4.53 15.31 1.64
C THR A 208 -5.02 16.55 2.42
N GLU A 209 -4.77 17.72 1.86
CA GLU A 209 -5.35 18.99 2.36
C GLU A 209 -6.87 18.95 2.29
N GLY A 210 -7.53 19.45 3.32
CA GLY A 210 -9.00 19.40 3.46
C GLY A 210 -9.54 18.12 4.13
N TYR A 211 -8.68 17.13 4.43
CA TYR A 211 -9.12 15.90 5.12
C TYR A 211 -9.32 16.10 6.63
N SER A 212 -8.50 16.93 7.27
CA SER A 212 -8.56 17.23 8.70
C SER A 212 -8.33 18.71 8.94
N GLU A 213 -9.33 19.39 9.48
CA GLU A 213 -9.26 20.80 9.80
C GLU A 213 -8.13 21.14 10.78
N GLU A 214 -7.91 20.30 11.79
CA GLU A 214 -6.80 20.46 12.76
C GLU A 214 -5.44 20.38 12.07
N LEU A 215 -5.26 19.44 11.16
CA LEU A 215 -4.02 19.27 10.38
C LEU A 215 -3.78 20.47 9.48
N ASP A 216 -4.82 20.97 8.82
CA ASP A 216 -4.72 22.12 7.91
C ASP A 216 -4.38 23.40 8.66
N GLN A 217 -4.97 23.62 9.84
CA GLN A 217 -4.64 24.77 10.71
C GLN A 217 -3.17 24.72 11.15
N LEU A 218 -2.63 23.54 11.52
CA LEU A 218 -1.23 23.39 11.87
C LEU A 218 -0.32 23.65 10.65
N LYS A 219 -0.67 23.13 9.47
CA LYS A 219 0.09 23.39 8.22
C LYS A 219 0.08 24.87 7.85
N PHE A 220 -1.06 25.55 8.01
CA PHE A 220 -1.18 26.98 7.78
C PHE A 220 -0.29 27.78 8.74
N SER A 221 -0.31 27.45 10.04
CA SER A 221 0.54 28.12 11.05
C SER A 221 2.03 28.01 10.75
N ILE A 222 2.48 26.86 10.22
CA ILE A 222 3.88 26.70 9.77
C ILE A 222 4.17 27.57 8.54
N LYS A 223 3.25 27.60 7.57
CA LYS A 223 3.41 28.40 6.36
C LYS A 223 3.56 29.88 6.69
N ASP A 224 2.75 30.40 7.59
CA ASP A 224 2.84 31.77 8.07
C ASP A 224 4.15 32.05 8.81
N ALA A 225 4.58 31.15 9.70
CA ALA A 225 5.85 31.31 10.41
C ALA A 225 7.06 31.25 9.45
N LYS A 226 7.06 30.35 8.47
CA LYS A 226 8.10 30.27 7.44
C LYS A 226 8.10 31.49 6.52
N ALA A 227 6.94 32.02 6.14
CA ALA A 227 6.81 33.26 5.37
C ALA A 227 7.39 34.44 6.16
N TRP A 228 7.06 34.57 7.45
CA TRP A 228 7.62 35.60 8.33
C TRP A 228 9.15 35.50 8.40
N ILE A 229 9.72 34.28 8.56
CA ILE A 229 11.16 34.06 8.58
C ILE A 229 11.82 34.46 7.24
N ALA A 230 11.17 34.16 6.10
CA ALA A 230 11.68 34.55 4.78
C ALA A 230 11.68 36.06 4.58
N GLU A 231 10.66 36.76 5.08
CA GLU A 231 10.59 38.21 5.03
C GLU A 231 11.54 38.90 6.03
N LEU A 232 11.95 38.21 7.10
CA LEU A 232 12.80 38.74 8.14
C LEU A 232 14.12 39.27 7.59
N GLU A 233 14.71 38.59 6.61
CA GLU A 233 15.98 39.03 6.00
C GLU A 233 15.85 40.43 5.39
N GLN A 234 14.76 40.68 4.67
CA GLN A 234 14.51 41.96 4.03
C GLN A 234 14.22 43.05 5.08
N LYS A 235 13.35 42.76 6.04
CA LYS A 235 12.99 43.69 7.14
C LYS A 235 14.20 44.07 7.97
N GLU A 236 15.07 43.12 8.29
CA GLU A 236 16.28 43.39 9.07
C GLU A 236 17.34 44.13 8.26
N LYS A 237 17.47 43.92 6.95
CA LYS A 237 18.33 44.75 6.09
C LYS A 237 17.89 46.21 6.06
N GLU A 238 16.58 46.44 5.92
CA GLU A 238 16.01 47.78 5.91
C GLU A 238 16.16 48.49 7.29
N ARG A 239 15.94 47.76 8.38
CA ARG A 239 16.01 48.28 9.75
C ARG A 239 17.42 48.59 10.18
N THR A 240 18.38 47.72 9.86
CA THR A 240 19.78 47.85 10.34
C THR A 240 20.69 48.56 9.35
N GLY A 241 20.29 48.71 8.08
CA GLY A 241 21.15 49.23 7.03
C GLY A 241 22.23 48.24 6.56
N ILE A 242 22.27 47.03 7.09
CA ILE A 242 23.30 46.02 6.75
C ILE A 242 22.90 45.26 5.48
N THR A 243 23.42 45.68 4.34
CA THR A 243 23.05 45.12 3.02
C THR A 243 23.40 43.64 2.83
N HIS A 244 24.45 43.16 3.51
CA HIS A 244 24.94 41.78 3.40
C HIS A 244 24.46 40.87 4.56
N LEU A 245 23.44 41.28 5.30
CA LEU A 245 22.77 40.43 6.29
C LEU A 245 22.05 39.25 5.57
N LYS A 246 22.18 38.03 6.09
CA LYS A 246 21.49 36.84 5.59
C LYS A 246 20.81 36.11 6.72
N VAL A 247 19.60 35.62 6.49
CA VAL A 247 18.92 34.67 7.36
C VAL A 247 19.17 33.26 6.84
N GLY A 248 19.63 32.35 7.69
CA GLY A 248 19.96 30.98 7.32
C GLY A 248 19.47 29.98 8.37
N TYR A 249 19.49 28.70 8.02
CA TYR A 249 19.14 27.59 8.88
C TYR A 249 20.29 26.59 9.00
N ASN A 250 20.52 26.10 10.21
CA ASN A 250 21.49 25.03 10.47
C ASN A 250 20.83 23.98 11.38
N LYS A 251 21.01 22.70 11.07
CA LYS A 251 20.40 21.60 11.85
C LYS A 251 20.79 21.59 13.34
N VAL A 252 21.97 22.12 13.68
CA VAL A 252 22.47 22.13 15.07
C VAL A 252 22.01 23.36 15.84
N PHE A 253 22.01 24.53 15.19
CA PHE A 253 21.76 25.84 15.85
C PHE A 253 20.39 26.43 15.52
N GLY A 254 19.65 25.86 14.56
CA GLY A 254 18.39 26.39 14.08
C GLY A 254 18.53 27.56 13.13
N TYR A 255 17.54 28.45 13.10
CA TYR A 255 17.58 29.67 12.31
C TYR A 255 18.54 30.71 12.94
N TYR A 256 19.29 31.43 12.10
CA TYR A 256 20.23 32.44 12.50
C TYR A 256 20.29 33.61 11.51
N ILE A 257 20.73 34.76 12.01
CA ILE A 257 21.06 35.94 11.21
C ILE A 257 22.58 35.98 11.10
N GLU A 258 23.12 35.99 9.88
CA GLU A 258 24.54 36.02 9.58
C GLU A 258 24.95 37.42 9.14
N ILE A 259 25.95 38.00 9.82
CA ILE A 259 26.49 39.34 9.59
C ILE A 259 28.00 39.25 9.38
N SER A 260 28.54 39.99 8.41
CA SER A 260 30.00 40.12 8.22
C SER A 260 30.66 40.89 9.34
N LYS A 261 31.89 40.54 9.70
CA LYS A 261 32.65 41.22 10.79
C LYS A 261 32.82 42.72 10.56
N SER A 262 32.82 43.16 9.30
CA SER A 262 32.89 44.57 8.93
C SER A 262 31.69 45.41 9.39
N ASN A 263 30.55 44.76 9.68
CA ASN A 263 29.29 45.44 10.00
C ASN A 263 28.83 45.17 11.45
N LEU A 264 29.74 44.68 12.31
CA LEU A 264 29.38 44.33 13.69
C LEU A 264 29.01 45.57 14.52
N GLU A 265 29.58 46.75 14.24
CA GLU A 265 29.24 48.01 14.92
C GLU A 265 27.78 48.46 14.67
N GLN A 266 27.18 47.99 13.59
CA GLN A 266 25.79 48.26 13.23
C GLN A 266 24.81 47.23 13.77
N THR A 267 25.31 46.20 14.49
CA THR A 267 24.50 45.14 15.01
C THR A 267 23.66 45.64 16.20
N PRO A 268 22.32 45.47 16.17
CA PRO A 268 21.46 45.87 17.29
C PRO A 268 21.78 45.10 18.57
N ASP A 269 21.64 45.79 19.73
CA ASP A 269 21.92 45.20 21.06
C ASP A 269 21.08 43.97 21.40
N GLU A 270 19.90 43.84 20.76
CA GLU A 270 18.99 42.69 20.95
C GLU A 270 19.45 41.40 20.24
N TYR A 271 20.49 41.50 19.40
CA TYR A 271 21.04 40.32 18.71
C TYR A 271 21.94 39.52 19.65
N ILE A 272 21.55 38.30 19.92
CA ILE A 272 22.30 37.38 20.78
C ILE A 272 23.28 36.59 19.91
N ARG A 273 24.59 36.79 20.15
CA ARG A 273 25.64 36.04 19.44
C ARG A 273 25.57 34.53 19.75
N LYS A 274 25.56 33.70 18.73
CA LYS A 274 25.56 32.22 18.83
C LYS A 274 26.83 31.59 18.34
N GLN A 275 27.43 32.10 17.25
CA GLN A 275 28.59 31.46 16.63
C GLN A 275 29.47 32.53 15.96
N THR A 276 30.80 32.41 16.16
CA THR A 276 31.81 33.19 15.45
C THR A 276 32.45 32.31 14.37
N LEU A 277 32.51 32.81 13.15
CA LEU A 277 33.13 32.16 11.99
C LEU A 277 34.25 33.01 11.43
N VAL A 278 35.03 32.47 10.51
CA VAL A 278 36.04 33.26 9.78
C VAL A 278 35.32 34.30 8.91
N GLY A 279 35.47 35.58 9.25
CA GLY A 279 34.88 36.70 8.51
C GLY A 279 33.40 37.01 8.78
N LYS A 280 32.70 36.24 9.58
CA LYS A 280 31.25 36.39 9.84
C LYS A 280 30.90 36.01 11.28
N GLU A 281 29.76 36.51 11.74
CA GLU A 281 29.15 36.09 13.01
C GLU A 281 27.68 35.76 12.83
N ARG A 282 27.20 34.82 13.63
CA ARG A 282 25.81 34.38 13.63
C ARG A 282 25.11 34.78 14.91
N PHE A 283 23.93 35.34 14.71
CA PHE A 283 23.11 35.89 15.78
C PHE A 283 21.72 35.24 15.76
N ILE A 284 21.05 35.32 16.89
CA ILE A 284 19.63 35.02 17.02
C ILE A 284 18.94 36.21 17.67
N THR A 285 17.65 36.35 17.39
CA THR A 285 16.78 37.27 18.14
C THR A 285 15.73 36.47 18.91
N PRO A 286 15.21 37.01 20.04
CA PRO A 286 14.12 36.37 20.78
C PRO A 286 12.95 36.02 19.88
N LYS A 287 12.58 36.92 18.94
CA LYS A 287 11.46 36.71 18.00
C LYS A 287 11.74 35.60 16.98
N LEU A 288 12.96 35.53 16.43
CA LEU A 288 13.36 34.45 15.54
C LEU A 288 13.33 33.10 16.26
N LYS A 289 13.73 33.06 17.53
CA LYS A 289 13.70 31.84 18.35
C LYS A 289 12.27 31.40 18.68
N GLU A 290 11.37 32.33 18.92
CA GLU A 290 9.94 32.06 19.10
C GLU A 290 9.35 31.43 17.84
N MET A 291 9.57 32.01 16.64
CA MET A 291 9.08 31.50 15.38
C MET A 291 9.68 30.15 15.01
N GLU A 292 10.97 29.94 15.27
CA GLU A 292 11.61 28.64 15.15
C GLU A 292 10.90 27.57 16.01
N GLY A 293 10.65 27.92 17.28
CA GLY A 293 9.95 27.04 18.21
C GLY A 293 8.56 26.67 17.72
N LEU A 294 7.81 27.62 17.15
CA LEU A 294 6.50 27.38 16.54
C LEU A 294 6.62 26.40 15.36
N VAL A 295 7.56 26.61 14.44
CA VAL A 295 7.76 25.73 13.28
C VAL A 295 8.11 24.31 13.73
N LEU A 296 9.12 24.13 14.59
CA LEU A 296 9.57 22.80 15.01
C LEU A 296 8.52 22.03 15.83
N ASN A 297 7.83 22.74 16.73
CA ASN A 297 6.75 22.14 17.52
C ASN A 297 5.55 21.75 16.63
N ALA A 298 5.21 22.59 15.66
CA ALA A 298 4.10 22.31 14.75
C ALA A 298 4.46 21.18 13.77
N GLU A 299 5.69 21.12 13.23
CA GLU A 299 6.16 19.99 12.39
C GLU A 299 6.08 18.66 13.16
N THR A 300 6.50 18.64 14.43
CA THR A 300 6.39 17.45 15.26
C THR A 300 4.94 17.04 15.48
N LYS A 301 4.04 18.00 15.74
CA LYS A 301 2.61 17.75 15.91
C LYS A 301 1.96 17.25 14.63
N ILE A 302 2.29 17.87 13.48
CA ILE A 302 1.79 17.46 12.16
C ILE A 302 2.15 16.00 11.90
N ASN A 303 3.43 15.63 12.04
CA ASN A 303 3.89 14.27 11.78
C ASN A 303 3.17 13.25 12.68
N LYS A 304 2.95 13.60 13.95
CA LYS A 304 2.21 12.75 14.88
C LYS A 304 0.76 12.63 14.49
N LEU A 305 0.09 13.73 14.16
CA LEU A 305 -1.33 13.74 13.77
C LEU A 305 -1.54 13.00 12.45
N GLU A 306 -0.69 13.22 11.45
CA GLU A 306 -0.76 12.47 10.19
C GLU A 306 -0.57 10.96 10.41
N TYR A 307 0.33 10.56 11.30
CA TYR A 307 0.51 9.15 11.66
C TYR A 307 -0.74 8.56 12.34
N GLU A 308 -1.38 9.32 13.25
CA GLU A 308 -2.61 8.89 13.91
C GLU A 308 -3.77 8.76 12.91
N ILE A 309 -3.96 9.76 12.05
CA ILE A 309 -4.99 9.74 10.99
C ILE A 309 -4.75 8.54 10.04
N PHE A 310 -3.52 8.35 9.58
CA PHE A 310 -3.17 7.24 8.69
C PHE A 310 -3.42 5.87 9.35
N THR A 311 -3.05 5.73 10.61
CA THR A 311 -3.25 4.48 11.35
C THR A 311 -4.74 4.17 11.53
N LYS A 312 -5.56 5.19 11.80
CA LYS A 312 -7.01 5.06 11.89
C LYS A 312 -7.61 4.64 10.54
N LEU A 313 -7.26 5.32 9.45
CA LEU A 313 -7.69 4.97 8.10
C LEU A 313 -7.34 3.52 7.75
N ARG A 314 -6.11 3.09 8.03
CA ARG A 314 -5.68 1.71 7.80
C ARG A 314 -6.50 0.70 8.59
N SER A 315 -6.83 1.01 9.85
CA SER A 315 -7.70 0.17 10.68
C SER A 315 -9.15 0.13 10.18
N GLU A 316 -9.66 1.21 9.61
CA GLU A 316 -10.97 1.22 8.96
C GLU A 316 -10.98 0.32 7.71
N ILE A 317 -9.96 0.41 6.86
CA ILE A 317 -9.80 -0.45 5.68
C ILE A 317 -9.61 -1.93 6.08
N GLU A 318 -9.01 -2.22 7.23
CA GLU A 318 -8.85 -3.58 7.78
C GLU A 318 -10.19 -4.33 7.88
N ASN A 319 -11.30 -3.63 8.11
CA ASN A 319 -12.64 -4.24 8.18
C ASN A 319 -13.10 -4.85 6.83
N TYR A 320 -12.51 -4.40 5.71
CA TYR A 320 -12.82 -4.87 4.36
C TYR A 320 -11.91 -6.01 3.87
N ILE A 321 -10.98 -6.50 4.71
CA ILE A 321 -9.98 -7.51 4.30
C ILE A 321 -10.64 -8.75 3.71
N ASN A 322 -11.73 -9.24 4.30
CA ASN A 322 -12.44 -10.42 3.80
C ASN A 322 -12.97 -10.21 2.38
N VAL A 323 -13.53 -9.03 2.12
CA VAL A 323 -14.07 -8.66 0.82
C VAL A 323 -12.94 -8.51 -0.20
N ILE A 324 -11.85 -7.84 0.18
CA ILE A 324 -10.64 -7.69 -0.65
C ILE A 324 -10.06 -9.07 -1.00
N GLN A 325 -9.98 -10.00 -0.04
CA GLN A 325 -9.47 -11.35 -0.27
C GLN A 325 -10.39 -12.17 -1.19
N LYS A 326 -11.72 -12.04 -1.05
CA LYS A 326 -12.69 -12.72 -1.91
C LYS A 326 -12.56 -12.21 -3.35
N THR A 327 -12.56 -10.90 -3.53
CA THR A 327 -12.34 -10.23 -4.82
C THR A 327 -11.01 -10.66 -5.45
N SER A 328 -9.93 -10.70 -4.66
CA SER A 328 -8.61 -11.15 -5.10
C SER A 328 -8.61 -12.57 -5.67
N LYS A 329 -9.30 -13.51 -5.01
CA LYS A 329 -9.41 -14.91 -5.47
C LYS A 329 -10.13 -14.99 -6.81
N SER A 330 -11.24 -14.27 -6.98
CA SER A 330 -12.02 -14.27 -8.22
C SER A 330 -11.25 -13.64 -9.38
N ILE A 331 -10.53 -12.54 -9.13
CA ILE A 331 -9.64 -11.93 -10.12
C ILE A 331 -8.52 -12.89 -10.51
N ALA A 332 -7.90 -13.59 -9.55
CA ALA A 332 -6.83 -14.55 -9.85
C ALA A 332 -7.32 -15.70 -10.73
N ILE A 333 -8.53 -16.20 -10.51
CA ILE A 333 -9.16 -17.24 -11.36
C ILE A 333 -9.44 -16.66 -12.74
N PHE A 334 -10.04 -15.48 -12.84
CA PHE A 334 -10.33 -14.83 -14.11
C PHE A 334 -9.06 -14.58 -14.93
N ASP A 335 -7.98 -14.11 -14.31
CA ASP A 335 -6.69 -13.89 -14.96
C ASP A 335 -6.09 -15.19 -15.54
N VAL A 336 -6.28 -16.33 -14.86
CA VAL A 336 -5.83 -17.65 -15.37
C VAL A 336 -6.65 -18.08 -16.57
N LEU A 337 -7.95 -17.77 -16.61
CA LEU A 337 -8.83 -18.13 -17.72
C LEU A 337 -8.57 -17.26 -18.96
N CYS A 338 -8.11 -16.00 -18.78
CA CYS A 338 -7.67 -15.10 -19.85
C CYS A 338 -6.32 -15.50 -20.45
#